data_4290e1696637755f913f865c332ab066
#
_entry.id   4290e1696637755f913f865c332ab066
#
_cell.length_a   1.000
_cell.length_b   1.000
_cell.length_c   1.000
_cell.angle_alpha   90.00
_cell.angle_beta   90.00
_cell.angle_gamma   90.00
#
_symmetry.space_group_name_H-M   'P 1'
#
loop_
_entity.id
_entity.type
_entity.pdbx_description
1 polymer ?
#
loop_
_entity_poly.entity_id
_entity_poly.type
_entity_poly.pdbx_seq_one_letter_code
_entity_poly.pdbx_strand_id
1 'polypeptide(L)'
;MLLAVTVSGLGSSALFLVAGVWVKELTGSDSLAALCAFALWLPSLAGPWLGALADRLPRRGLLVALQLATALLLTPLLVGAEGPAGVWLLLAVLVLYGASGVIEDAAQSALVATALDPRALGSFNGLRMTANEGMKLLAPLAGAGVYTLWGGPRVVLLDACTFLVAALVYARVRVRAAAPAPPRPSARAPRLLPRVPAPRRLVLAAGAAMALSGTASASGYGLMAAMGLPPAWLGVVSAAQGAGSVVSGVCAGGLLGRLGPSRTTALGLALWAAGATLHSLAHPAASLVGAVLCGLGLPLPLITAATEVQKRAPAHLLGRATATANTLMFAPTALGQGAGAALVTALDPRAQYLTTALLAATAALTLHLGRRTWRGR
;
A
#
# COMPACT_ATOMS: atom_id res chain seq x y z
N MET A 1 18.25 -10.75 -1.97
CA MET A 1 17.33 -9.75 -1.40
C MET A 1 16.08 -9.55 -2.24
N LEU A 2 16.19 -9.19 -3.53
CA LEU A 2 14.99 -9.04 -4.39
C LEU A 2 14.12 -10.29 -4.39
N LEU A 3 14.70 -11.49 -4.52
CA LEU A 3 13.98 -12.74 -4.46
C LEU A 3 13.15 -12.90 -3.16
N ALA A 4 13.73 -12.55 -2.01
CA ALA A 4 13.01 -12.62 -0.74
C ALA A 4 11.80 -11.69 -0.74
N VAL A 5 11.99 -10.43 -1.14
CA VAL A 5 10.91 -9.42 -1.23
C VAL A 5 9.81 -9.87 -2.20
N THR A 6 10.19 -10.39 -3.36
CA THR A 6 9.23 -10.85 -4.38
C THR A 6 8.42 -12.05 -3.88
N VAL A 7 9.08 -13.03 -3.26
CA VAL A 7 8.41 -14.24 -2.77
C VAL A 7 7.48 -13.93 -1.60
N SER A 8 7.95 -13.20 -0.57
CA SER A 8 7.07 -12.81 0.55
C SER A 8 5.95 -11.85 0.09
N GLY A 9 6.27 -10.94 -0.83
CA GLY A 9 5.28 -10.01 -1.39
C GLY A 9 4.15 -10.70 -2.17
N LEU A 10 4.42 -11.85 -2.79
CA LEU A 10 3.39 -12.66 -3.46
C LEU A 10 2.38 -13.20 -2.42
N GLY A 11 2.87 -13.87 -1.38
CA GLY A 11 2.02 -14.41 -0.33
C GLY A 11 1.22 -13.31 0.36
N SER A 12 1.90 -12.23 0.76
CA SER A 12 1.28 -11.08 1.43
C SER A 12 0.18 -10.40 0.60
N SER A 13 0.40 -10.23 -0.71
CA SER A 13 -0.61 -9.62 -1.58
C SER A 13 -1.81 -10.55 -1.82
N ALA A 14 -1.59 -11.86 -1.84
CA ALA A 14 -2.66 -12.85 -1.91
C ALA A 14 -3.49 -12.87 -0.63
N LEU A 15 -2.83 -12.93 0.54
CA LEU A 15 -3.50 -12.94 1.84
C LEU A 15 -4.27 -11.63 2.09
N PHE A 16 -3.73 -10.49 1.67
CA PHE A 16 -4.38 -9.17 1.81
C PHE A 16 -5.80 -9.17 1.21
N LEU A 17 -5.96 -9.67 0.00
CA LEU A 17 -7.27 -9.79 -0.64
C LEU A 17 -8.13 -10.86 0.03
N VAL A 18 -7.55 -12.06 0.22
CA VAL A 18 -8.28 -13.23 0.67
C VAL A 18 -8.81 -13.06 2.09
N ALA A 19 -8.08 -12.40 2.99
CA ALA A 19 -8.54 -12.17 4.36
C ALA A 19 -9.92 -11.49 4.40
N GLY A 20 -10.12 -10.45 3.59
CA GLY A 20 -11.41 -9.77 3.50
C GLY A 20 -12.48 -10.60 2.82
N VAL A 21 -12.16 -11.33 1.73
CA VAL A 21 -13.10 -12.24 1.06
C VAL A 21 -13.57 -13.32 2.03
N TRP A 22 -12.64 -13.92 2.77
CA TRP A 22 -12.91 -14.97 3.74
C TRP A 22 -13.83 -14.48 4.87
N VAL A 23 -13.53 -13.32 5.46
CA VAL A 23 -14.41 -12.71 6.49
C VAL A 23 -15.78 -12.38 5.92
N LYS A 24 -15.87 -11.87 4.67
CA LYS A 24 -17.15 -11.59 4.02
C LYS A 24 -18.00 -12.86 3.86
N GLU A 25 -17.41 -13.96 3.43
CA GLU A 25 -18.11 -15.24 3.28
C GLU A 25 -18.55 -15.84 4.61
N LEU A 26 -17.70 -15.74 5.66
CA LEU A 26 -18.02 -16.25 6.99
C LEU A 26 -19.12 -15.45 7.70
N THR A 27 -19.15 -14.13 7.51
CA THR A 27 -19.99 -13.24 8.33
C THR A 27 -21.12 -12.56 7.57
N GLY A 28 -21.06 -12.54 6.24
CA GLY A 28 -21.94 -11.73 5.39
C GLY A 28 -21.70 -10.21 5.51
N SER A 29 -20.79 -9.75 6.40
CA SER A 29 -20.59 -8.34 6.71
C SER A 29 -19.51 -7.68 5.86
N ASP A 30 -19.89 -6.64 5.10
CA ASP A 30 -18.96 -5.80 4.35
C ASP A 30 -18.05 -4.99 5.26
N SER A 31 -18.57 -4.54 6.40
CA SER A 31 -17.80 -3.76 7.37
C SER A 31 -16.68 -4.58 8.01
N LEU A 32 -16.96 -5.82 8.43
CA LEU A 32 -15.93 -6.71 8.98
C LEU A 32 -14.89 -7.10 7.93
N ALA A 33 -15.31 -7.34 6.68
CA ALA A 33 -14.38 -7.59 5.58
C ALA A 33 -13.48 -6.38 5.30
N ALA A 34 -14.03 -5.17 5.32
CA ALA A 34 -13.26 -3.93 5.16
C ALA A 34 -12.29 -3.67 6.35
N LEU A 35 -12.67 -4.10 7.56
CA LEU A 35 -11.79 -4.02 8.74
C LEU A 35 -10.52 -4.86 8.59
N CYS A 36 -10.49 -5.92 7.78
CA CYS A 36 -9.27 -6.68 7.51
C CYS A 36 -8.18 -5.80 6.89
N ALA A 37 -8.56 -4.98 5.90
CA ALA A 37 -7.64 -4.03 5.28
C ALA A 37 -7.21 -2.93 6.27
N PHE A 38 -8.14 -2.41 7.08
CA PHE A 38 -7.81 -1.47 8.14
C PHE A 38 -6.84 -2.06 9.16
N ALA A 39 -7.09 -3.27 9.65
CA ALA A 39 -6.24 -3.97 10.61
C ALA A 39 -4.80 -4.12 10.10
N LEU A 40 -4.63 -4.46 8.82
CA LEU A 40 -3.32 -4.60 8.20
C LEU A 40 -2.58 -3.26 8.09
N TRP A 41 -3.28 -2.16 7.76
CA TRP A 41 -2.66 -0.85 7.59
C TRP A 41 -2.55 -0.04 8.90
N LEU A 42 -3.29 -0.39 9.93
CA LEU A 42 -3.31 0.30 11.23
C LEU A 42 -1.90 0.53 11.82
N PRO A 43 -0.98 -0.46 11.82
CA PRO A 43 0.36 -0.27 12.35
C PRO A 43 1.21 0.77 11.60
N SER A 44 0.86 1.13 10.36
CA SER A 44 1.56 2.17 9.60
C SER A 44 1.46 3.55 10.27
N LEU A 45 0.42 3.79 11.08
CA LEU A 45 0.28 4.99 11.91
C LEU A 45 1.37 5.07 12.99
N ALA A 46 1.83 3.92 13.47
CA ALA A 46 2.95 3.79 14.41
C ALA A 46 4.31 3.63 13.71
N GLY A 47 4.38 3.85 12.39
CA GLY A 47 5.56 3.64 11.55
C GLY A 47 6.87 4.22 12.12
N PRO A 48 6.91 5.48 12.61
CA PRO A 48 8.13 6.05 13.18
C PRO A 48 8.67 5.30 14.41
N TRP A 49 7.78 4.77 15.25
CA TRP A 49 8.16 4.00 16.45
C TRP A 49 8.60 2.58 16.08
N LEU A 50 7.85 1.92 15.21
CA LEU A 50 8.17 0.58 14.71
C LEU A 50 9.47 0.59 13.90
N GLY A 51 9.70 1.61 13.06
CA GLY A 51 10.94 1.80 12.34
C GLY A 51 12.15 2.04 13.25
N ALA A 52 11.97 2.77 14.36
CA ALA A 52 13.04 2.98 15.34
C ALA A 52 13.47 1.68 16.04
N LEU A 53 12.59 0.67 16.12
CA LEU A 53 12.96 -0.67 16.60
C LEU A 53 13.91 -1.37 15.62
N ALA A 54 13.70 -1.22 14.32
CA ALA A 54 14.57 -1.76 13.28
C ALA A 54 16.01 -1.19 13.33
N ASP A 55 16.15 0.06 13.79
CA ASP A 55 17.46 0.70 13.90
C ASP A 55 18.33 0.17 15.06
N ARG A 56 17.72 -0.50 16.05
CA ARG A 56 18.41 -0.99 17.27
C ARG A 56 18.96 -2.40 17.14
N LEU A 57 18.50 -3.16 16.14
CA LEU A 57 18.80 -4.58 16.02
C LEU A 57 19.69 -4.86 14.79
N PRO A 58 20.49 -5.94 14.79
CA PRO A 58 21.27 -6.34 13.62
C PRO A 58 20.32 -6.70 12.47
N ARG A 59 20.32 -5.89 11.42
CA ARG A 59 19.33 -5.85 10.33
C ARG A 59 19.04 -7.21 9.70
N ARG A 60 20.08 -8.02 9.41
CA ARG A 60 19.91 -9.36 8.84
C ARG A 60 19.20 -10.30 9.82
N GLY A 61 19.66 -10.32 11.08
CA GLY A 61 19.05 -11.16 12.12
C GLY A 61 17.59 -10.77 12.36
N LEU A 62 17.30 -9.47 12.39
CA LEU A 62 15.94 -8.94 12.51
C LEU A 62 15.05 -9.38 11.35
N LEU A 63 15.51 -9.28 10.09
CA LEU A 63 14.72 -9.73 8.93
C LEU A 63 14.43 -11.23 9.01
N VAL A 64 15.41 -12.08 9.33
CA VAL A 64 15.18 -13.52 9.51
C VAL A 64 14.18 -13.78 10.63
N ALA A 65 14.34 -13.12 11.78
CA ALA A 65 13.45 -13.30 12.93
C ALA A 65 12.02 -12.85 12.63
N LEU A 66 11.84 -11.72 11.90
CA LEU A 66 10.52 -11.23 11.48
C LEU A 66 9.84 -12.21 10.53
N GLN A 67 10.54 -12.73 9.54
CA GLN A 67 9.98 -13.71 8.60
C GLN A 67 9.53 -14.98 9.32
N LEU A 68 10.35 -15.51 10.23
CA LEU A 68 9.99 -16.69 11.03
C LEU A 68 8.83 -16.39 12.00
N ALA A 69 8.86 -15.24 12.67
CA ALA A 69 7.78 -14.83 13.57
C ALA A 69 6.47 -14.64 12.81
N THR A 70 6.48 -14.06 11.61
CA THR A 70 5.27 -13.88 10.80
C THR A 70 4.75 -15.23 10.28
N ALA A 71 5.62 -16.15 9.84
CA ALA A 71 5.21 -17.50 9.49
C ALA A 71 4.55 -18.23 10.68
N LEU A 72 5.13 -18.11 11.89
CA LEU A 72 4.56 -18.69 13.12
C LEU A 72 3.24 -18.00 13.51
N LEU A 73 3.14 -16.68 13.36
CA LEU A 73 1.93 -15.89 13.64
C LEU A 73 0.74 -16.34 12.80
N LEU A 74 0.97 -16.87 11.60
CA LEU A 74 -0.07 -17.35 10.70
C LEU A 74 -0.58 -18.75 11.08
N THR A 75 0.17 -19.54 11.86
CA THR A 75 -0.19 -20.95 12.15
C THR A 75 -1.56 -21.14 12.81
N PRO A 76 -2.04 -20.29 13.74
CA PRO A 76 -3.37 -20.47 14.32
C PRO A 76 -4.51 -20.41 13.28
N LEU A 77 -4.32 -19.66 12.18
CA LEU A 77 -5.32 -19.53 11.12
C LEU A 77 -5.39 -20.78 10.22
N LEU A 78 -4.44 -21.68 10.31
CA LEU A 78 -4.44 -22.96 9.56
C LEU A 78 -5.50 -23.93 10.08
N VAL A 79 -5.85 -23.83 11.36
CA VAL A 79 -6.89 -24.67 12.00
C VAL A 79 -8.30 -24.17 11.64
N GLY A 80 -8.40 -23.00 11.05
CA GLY A 80 -9.63 -22.38 10.61
C GLY A 80 -10.01 -21.15 11.45
N ALA A 81 -10.57 -20.17 10.77
CA ALA A 81 -11.12 -18.95 11.41
C ALA A 81 -12.64 -19.08 11.52
N GLU A 82 -13.14 -20.24 11.94
CA GLU A 82 -14.57 -20.50 12.03
C GLU A 82 -15.21 -19.77 13.22
N GLY A 83 -16.41 -19.24 12.99
CA GLY A 83 -17.18 -18.54 14.02
C GLY A 83 -16.62 -17.14 14.40
N PRO A 84 -17.30 -16.43 15.30
CA PRO A 84 -16.94 -15.07 15.69
C PRO A 84 -15.54 -14.93 16.30
N ALA A 85 -15.11 -15.90 17.11
CA ALA A 85 -13.78 -15.92 17.72
C ALA A 85 -12.67 -16.01 16.67
N GLY A 86 -12.87 -16.81 15.60
CA GLY A 86 -11.93 -16.94 14.49
C GLY A 86 -11.76 -15.65 13.69
N VAL A 87 -12.83 -14.89 13.47
CA VAL A 87 -12.77 -13.59 12.79
C VAL A 87 -11.94 -12.58 13.60
N TRP A 88 -12.15 -12.50 14.92
CA TRP A 88 -11.35 -11.61 15.79
C TRP A 88 -9.89 -12.05 15.87
N LEU A 89 -9.62 -13.38 15.87
CA LEU A 89 -8.27 -13.91 15.78
C LEU A 89 -7.61 -13.48 14.47
N LEU A 90 -8.31 -13.60 13.34
CA LEU A 90 -7.79 -13.15 12.04
C LEU A 90 -7.46 -11.66 12.03
N LEU A 91 -8.34 -10.81 12.56
CA LEU A 91 -8.10 -9.36 12.66
C LEU A 91 -6.88 -9.05 13.55
N ALA A 92 -6.74 -9.74 14.69
CA ALA A 92 -5.57 -9.57 15.58
C ALA A 92 -4.27 -10.00 14.89
N VAL A 93 -4.29 -11.14 14.17
CA VAL A 93 -3.16 -11.60 13.38
C VAL A 93 -2.81 -10.58 12.30
N LEU A 94 -3.78 -10.01 11.59
CA LEU A 94 -3.52 -8.99 10.55
C LEU A 94 -2.88 -7.72 11.11
N VAL A 95 -3.25 -7.27 12.32
CA VAL A 95 -2.58 -6.13 12.99
C VAL A 95 -1.11 -6.44 13.25
N LEU A 96 -0.81 -7.60 13.84
CA LEU A 96 0.56 -8.01 14.13
C LEU A 96 1.37 -8.25 12.85
N TYR A 97 0.72 -8.79 11.83
CA TYR A 97 1.27 -8.98 10.49
C TYR A 97 1.66 -7.63 9.86
N GLY A 98 0.76 -6.66 9.89
CA GLY A 98 1.04 -5.30 9.41
C GLY A 98 2.17 -4.62 10.16
N ALA A 99 2.26 -4.83 11.50
CA ALA A 99 3.38 -4.33 12.30
C ALA A 99 4.71 -4.95 11.89
N SER A 100 4.73 -6.27 11.64
CA SER A 100 5.91 -6.96 11.10
C SER A 100 6.34 -6.38 9.76
N GLY A 101 5.40 -6.10 8.85
CA GLY A 101 5.66 -5.50 7.54
C GLY A 101 6.29 -4.11 7.64
N VAL A 102 5.81 -3.26 8.54
CA VAL A 102 6.39 -1.91 8.76
C VAL A 102 7.84 -2.00 9.26
N ILE A 103 8.13 -2.90 10.19
CA ILE A 103 9.49 -3.11 10.71
C ILE A 103 10.39 -3.72 9.62
N GLU A 104 9.87 -4.66 8.85
CA GLU A 104 10.56 -5.29 7.73
C GLU A 104 10.95 -4.26 6.67
N ASP A 105 10.04 -3.41 6.22
CA ASP A 105 10.33 -2.36 5.23
C ASP A 105 11.42 -1.40 5.70
N ALA A 106 11.42 -1.02 6.98
CA ALA A 106 12.46 -0.19 7.58
C ALA A 106 13.82 -0.92 7.60
N ALA A 107 13.83 -2.18 8.04
CA ALA A 107 15.05 -3.00 8.12
C ALA A 107 15.62 -3.29 6.72
N GLN A 108 14.78 -3.60 5.73
CA GLN A 108 15.19 -3.82 4.34
C GLN A 108 15.80 -2.56 3.73
N SER A 109 15.14 -1.41 3.87
CA SER A 109 15.62 -0.14 3.35
C SER A 109 16.98 0.23 3.92
N ALA A 110 17.17 0.01 5.23
CA ALA A 110 18.44 0.23 5.91
C ALA A 110 19.51 -0.79 5.48
N LEU A 111 19.15 -2.06 5.27
CA LEU A 111 20.09 -3.09 4.81
C LEU A 111 20.58 -2.80 3.38
N VAL A 112 19.67 -2.45 2.47
CA VAL A 112 19.97 -2.08 1.09
C VAL A 112 20.92 -0.88 1.03
N ALA A 113 20.65 0.16 1.82
CA ALA A 113 21.50 1.37 1.87
C ALA A 113 22.92 1.10 2.35
N THR A 114 23.14 0.02 3.12
CA THR A 114 24.48 -0.34 3.63
C THR A 114 25.16 -1.43 2.80
N ALA A 115 24.40 -2.24 2.06
CA ALA A 115 24.92 -3.37 1.30
C ALA A 115 25.28 -3.03 -0.15
N LEU A 116 24.69 -1.96 -0.72
CA LEU A 116 24.86 -1.59 -2.11
C LEU A 116 25.66 -0.29 -2.27
N ASP A 117 26.39 -0.22 -3.39
CA ASP A 117 27.02 1.03 -3.82
C ASP A 117 25.95 2.10 -4.04
N PRO A 118 26.17 3.37 -3.62
CA PRO A 118 25.22 4.47 -3.83
C PRO A 118 24.74 4.60 -5.29
N ARG A 119 25.59 4.25 -6.28
CA ARG A 119 25.22 4.27 -7.70
C ARG A 119 24.21 3.18 -8.09
N ALA A 120 24.19 2.05 -7.38
CA ALA A 120 23.29 0.94 -7.63
C ALA A 120 21.94 1.06 -6.89
N LEU A 121 21.82 1.95 -5.88
CA LEU A 121 20.62 2.11 -5.08
C LEU A 121 19.40 2.48 -5.91
N GLY A 122 19.56 3.38 -6.88
CA GLY A 122 18.46 3.81 -7.76
C GLY A 122 17.91 2.65 -8.60
N SER A 123 18.78 1.88 -9.22
CA SER A 123 18.39 0.70 -10.03
C SER A 123 17.75 -0.39 -9.18
N PHE A 124 18.29 -0.65 -7.98
CA PHE A 124 17.74 -1.63 -7.06
C PHE A 124 16.34 -1.24 -6.57
N ASN A 125 16.15 0.02 -6.17
CA ASN A 125 14.85 0.51 -5.73
C ASN A 125 13.81 0.50 -6.87
N GLY A 126 14.23 0.83 -8.09
CA GLY A 126 13.39 0.71 -9.28
C GLY A 126 12.94 -0.74 -9.51
N LEU A 127 13.87 -1.70 -9.47
CA LEU A 127 13.57 -3.11 -9.66
C LEU A 127 12.68 -3.66 -8.52
N ARG A 128 12.92 -3.25 -7.27
CA ARG A 128 12.07 -3.59 -6.12
C ARG A 128 10.65 -3.07 -6.32
N MET A 129 10.51 -1.84 -6.80
CA MET A 129 9.21 -1.23 -7.04
C MET A 129 8.46 -1.93 -8.18
N THR A 130 9.15 -2.28 -9.27
CA THR A 130 8.58 -3.07 -10.37
C THR A 130 8.13 -4.44 -9.90
N ALA A 131 8.92 -5.12 -9.06
CA ALA A 131 8.54 -6.40 -8.49
C ALA A 131 7.29 -6.28 -7.61
N ASN A 132 7.23 -5.28 -6.73
CA ASN A 132 6.06 -5.03 -5.88
C ASN A 132 4.78 -4.74 -6.70
N GLU A 133 4.88 -3.92 -7.74
CA GLU A 133 3.72 -3.63 -8.60
C GLU A 133 3.31 -4.86 -9.43
N GLY A 134 4.29 -5.66 -9.89
CA GLY A 134 4.02 -6.94 -10.55
C GLY A 134 3.32 -7.95 -9.64
N MET A 135 3.69 -7.98 -8.35
CA MET A 135 3.01 -8.86 -7.37
C MET A 135 1.58 -8.40 -7.10
N LYS A 136 1.31 -7.11 -7.03
CA LYS A 136 -0.07 -6.59 -6.90
C LYS A 136 -0.96 -6.97 -8.10
N LEU A 137 -0.36 -7.19 -9.27
CA LEU A 137 -1.08 -7.65 -10.45
C LEU A 137 -1.45 -9.14 -10.36
N LEU A 138 -0.50 -9.98 -10.00
CA LEU A 138 -0.63 -11.44 -10.11
C LEU A 138 -1.15 -12.08 -8.81
N ALA A 139 -0.66 -11.62 -7.66
CA ALA A 139 -0.90 -12.28 -6.40
C ALA A 139 -2.37 -12.23 -5.92
N PRO A 140 -3.13 -11.13 -6.06
CA PRO A 140 -4.54 -11.12 -5.69
C PRO A 140 -5.36 -12.10 -6.53
N LEU A 141 -5.05 -12.21 -7.83
CA LEU A 141 -5.74 -13.15 -8.73
C LEU A 141 -5.41 -14.60 -8.37
N ALA A 142 -4.12 -14.91 -8.15
CA ALA A 142 -3.68 -16.22 -7.71
C ALA A 142 -4.27 -16.58 -6.33
N GLY A 143 -4.27 -15.63 -5.39
CA GLY A 143 -4.86 -15.80 -4.07
C GLY A 143 -6.36 -16.08 -4.12
N ALA A 144 -7.11 -15.34 -4.94
CA ALA A 144 -8.53 -15.60 -5.15
C ALA A 144 -8.77 -16.99 -5.76
N GLY A 145 -7.93 -17.41 -6.73
CA GLY A 145 -8.00 -18.75 -7.32
C GLY A 145 -7.72 -19.86 -6.31
N VAL A 146 -6.67 -19.73 -5.49
CA VAL A 146 -6.37 -20.69 -4.41
C VAL A 146 -7.50 -20.71 -3.39
N TYR A 147 -8.04 -19.56 -3.02
CA TYR A 147 -9.15 -19.46 -2.08
C TYR A 147 -10.42 -20.16 -2.57
N THR A 148 -10.80 -19.94 -3.82
CA THR A 148 -12.01 -20.56 -4.39
C THR A 148 -11.92 -22.08 -4.54
N LEU A 149 -10.70 -22.61 -4.73
CA LEU A 149 -10.48 -24.06 -4.88
C LEU A 149 -10.26 -24.78 -3.54
N TRP A 150 -9.61 -24.15 -2.58
CA TRP A 150 -9.12 -24.84 -1.36
C TRP A 150 -9.37 -24.07 -0.05
N GLY A 151 -10.03 -22.92 -0.09
CA GLY A 151 -10.38 -22.12 1.08
C GLY A 151 -9.24 -21.30 1.69
N GLY A 152 -9.58 -20.53 2.74
CA GLY A 152 -8.68 -19.59 3.41
C GLY A 152 -7.42 -20.21 4.02
N PRO A 153 -7.50 -21.34 4.76
CA PRO A 153 -6.32 -21.96 5.39
C PRO A 153 -5.20 -22.31 4.39
N ARG A 154 -5.52 -22.65 3.14
CA ARG A 154 -4.51 -22.95 2.12
C ARG A 154 -3.78 -21.70 1.62
N VAL A 155 -4.45 -20.56 1.56
CA VAL A 155 -3.80 -19.27 1.25
C VAL A 155 -2.87 -18.85 2.39
N VAL A 156 -3.31 -19.03 3.63
CA VAL A 156 -2.46 -18.80 4.83
C VAL A 156 -1.22 -19.69 4.82
N LEU A 157 -1.38 -20.98 4.48
CA LEU A 157 -0.25 -21.92 4.37
C LEU A 157 0.73 -21.46 3.28
N LEU A 158 0.21 -21.08 2.12
CA LEU A 158 1.04 -20.56 1.02
C LEU A 158 1.84 -19.33 1.48
N ASP A 159 1.21 -18.37 2.15
CA ASP A 159 1.88 -17.18 2.64
C ASP A 159 2.93 -17.53 3.72
N ALA A 160 2.61 -18.39 4.68
CA ALA A 160 3.57 -18.87 5.67
C ALA A 160 4.80 -19.52 5.01
N CYS A 161 4.60 -20.34 3.96
CA CYS A 161 5.70 -20.93 3.18
C CYS A 161 6.54 -19.87 2.48
N THR A 162 5.93 -18.80 1.93
CA THR A 162 6.69 -17.70 1.31
C THR A 162 7.58 -16.97 2.32
N PHE A 163 7.13 -16.78 3.55
CA PHE A 163 7.93 -16.22 4.63
C PHE A 163 9.10 -17.15 5.03
N LEU A 164 8.88 -18.45 5.10
CA LEU A 164 9.97 -19.42 5.38
C LEU A 164 11.03 -19.38 4.28
N VAL A 165 10.63 -19.32 3.02
CA VAL A 165 11.55 -19.19 1.88
C VAL A 165 12.31 -17.86 1.97
N ALA A 166 11.62 -16.75 2.28
CA ALA A 166 12.25 -15.44 2.46
C ALA A 166 13.26 -15.44 3.62
N ALA A 167 12.93 -16.09 4.75
CA ALA A 167 13.84 -16.27 5.88
C ALA A 167 15.13 -17.01 5.47
N LEU A 168 15.01 -18.09 4.71
CA LEU A 168 16.14 -18.84 4.18
C LEU A 168 17.01 -18.00 3.24
N VAL A 169 16.38 -17.19 2.37
CA VAL A 169 17.10 -16.29 1.48
C VAL A 169 17.85 -15.23 2.28
N TYR A 170 17.21 -14.56 3.26
CA TYR A 170 17.87 -13.58 4.11
C TYR A 170 19.00 -14.21 4.95
N ALA A 171 18.83 -15.43 5.44
CA ALA A 171 19.86 -16.16 6.17
C ALA A 171 21.12 -16.47 5.33
N ARG A 172 20.99 -16.52 4.00
CA ARG A 172 22.12 -16.72 3.07
C ARG A 172 22.75 -15.43 2.57
N VAL A 173 22.13 -14.26 2.78
CA VAL A 173 22.69 -12.97 2.36
C VAL A 173 23.94 -12.68 3.20
N ARG A 174 25.09 -12.60 2.55
CA ARG A 174 26.34 -12.19 3.19
C ARG A 174 26.38 -10.66 3.25
N VAL A 175 26.19 -10.10 4.42
CA VAL A 175 26.33 -8.66 4.67
C VAL A 175 27.64 -8.43 5.42
N ARG A 176 28.51 -7.58 4.88
CA ARG A 176 29.63 -7.07 5.68
C ARG A 176 29.03 -6.35 6.88
N ALA A 177 29.47 -6.74 8.08
CA ALA A 177 29.01 -6.10 9.31
C ALA A 177 29.39 -4.61 9.26
N ALA A 178 28.43 -3.77 8.90
CA ALA A 178 28.58 -2.34 9.10
C ALA A 178 28.36 -2.07 10.59
N ALA A 179 29.26 -1.29 11.19
CA ALA A 179 29.11 -0.86 12.58
C ALA A 179 27.70 -0.23 12.75
N PRO A 180 27.04 -0.46 13.90
CA PRO A 180 25.76 0.16 14.20
C PRO A 180 25.88 1.67 14.01
N ALA A 181 25.07 2.24 13.13
CA ALA A 181 25.03 3.69 12.99
C ALA A 181 24.56 4.29 14.32
N PRO A 182 25.17 5.38 14.79
CA PRO A 182 24.77 6.00 16.06
C PRO A 182 23.27 6.34 16.02
N PRO A 183 22.57 6.20 17.16
CA PRO A 183 21.13 6.43 17.22
C PRO A 183 20.78 7.83 16.70
N ARG A 184 20.08 7.90 15.59
CA ARG A 184 19.61 9.19 15.06
C ARG A 184 18.37 9.61 15.85
N PRO A 185 18.34 10.81 16.47
CA PRO A 185 17.16 11.24 17.22
C PRO A 185 15.93 11.35 16.31
N SER A 186 15.01 10.38 16.40
CA SER A 186 13.82 10.29 15.56
C SER A 186 12.71 11.31 15.93
N ALA A 187 12.76 11.90 17.12
CA ALA A 187 11.67 12.66 17.72
C ALA A 187 11.35 14.04 17.11
N ARG A 188 12.10 14.53 16.09
CA ARG A 188 11.88 15.88 15.51
C ARG A 188 11.53 15.88 14.02
N ALA A 189 11.17 14.73 13.44
CA ALA A 189 10.87 14.60 12.01
C ALA A 189 9.71 15.47 11.48
N PRO A 190 8.59 15.70 12.21
CA PRO A 190 7.44 16.43 11.67
C PRO A 190 7.71 17.90 11.32
N ARG A 191 8.80 18.51 11.85
CA ARG A 191 9.07 19.96 11.68
C ARG A 191 9.86 20.34 10.43
N LEU A 192 10.26 19.38 9.59
CA LEU A 192 11.08 19.66 8.40
C LEU A 192 10.28 20.02 7.15
N LEU A 193 9.11 19.42 6.96
CA LEU A 193 8.23 19.67 5.81
C LEU A 193 7.63 21.09 5.74
N PRO A 194 7.34 21.81 6.88
CA PRO A 194 6.81 23.17 6.81
C PRO A 194 7.76 24.18 6.14
N ARG A 195 9.06 23.90 6.09
CA ARG A 195 10.08 24.82 5.55
C ARG A 195 10.27 24.73 4.05
N VAL A 196 9.63 23.75 3.37
CA VAL A 196 9.70 23.60 1.90
C VAL A 196 8.27 23.52 1.33
N PRO A 197 7.64 24.67 0.99
CA PRO A 197 6.20 24.74 0.68
C PRO A 197 5.74 23.91 -0.52
N ALA A 198 6.56 23.79 -1.55
CA ALA A 198 6.15 23.13 -2.80
C ALA A 198 6.01 21.60 -2.69
N PRO A 199 6.97 20.84 -2.11
CA PRO A 199 6.79 19.40 -1.90
C PRO A 199 5.65 19.09 -0.93
N ARG A 200 5.39 19.95 0.08
CA ARG A 200 4.32 19.71 1.05
C ARG A 200 2.95 19.54 0.40
N ARG A 201 2.59 20.40 -0.56
CA ARG A 201 1.29 20.29 -1.25
C ARG A 201 1.15 18.98 -2.03
N LEU A 202 2.21 18.55 -2.69
CA LEU A 202 2.22 17.29 -3.45
C LEU A 202 2.15 16.07 -2.52
N VAL A 203 2.87 16.09 -1.40
CA VAL A 203 2.82 15.05 -0.37
C VAL A 203 1.43 14.94 0.23
N LEU A 204 0.80 16.08 0.57
CA LEU A 204 -0.57 16.10 1.10
C LEU A 204 -1.60 15.62 0.06
N ALA A 205 -1.43 15.98 -1.21
CA ALA A 205 -2.30 15.51 -2.29
C ALA A 205 -2.16 13.98 -2.50
N ALA A 206 -0.95 13.46 -2.41
CA ALA A 206 -0.70 12.02 -2.45
C ALA A 206 -1.31 11.30 -1.24
N GLY A 207 -1.20 11.88 -0.04
CA GLY A 207 -1.84 11.37 1.18
C GLY A 207 -3.37 11.39 1.09
N ALA A 208 -3.94 12.45 0.53
CA ALA A 208 -5.38 12.52 0.27
C ALA A 208 -5.83 11.46 -0.74
N ALA A 209 -5.07 11.26 -1.83
CA ALA A 209 -5.34 10.19 -2.79
C ALA A 209 -5.37 8.81 -2.12
N MET A 210 -4.40 8.54 -1.24
CA MET A 210 -4.32 7.27 -0.50
C MET A 210 -5.46 7.12 0.51
N ALA A 211 -5.86 8.20 1.21
CA ALA A 211 -7.03 8.18 2.09
C ALA A 211 -8.32 7.88 1.32
N LEU A 212 -8.55 8.57 0.19
CA LEU A 212 -9.73 8.36 -0.66
C LEU A 212 -9.75 6.95 -1.27
N SER A 213 -8.59 6.44 -1.71
CA SER A 213 -8.46 5.07 -2.19
C SER A 213 -8.77 4.05 -1.08
N GLY A 214 -8.27 4.28 0.14
CA GLY A 214 -8.58 3.46 1.30
C GLY A 214 -10.07 3.45 1.63
N THR A 215 -10.72 4.62 1.62
CA THR A 215 -12.17 4.75 1.85
C THR A 215 -12.98 4.02 0.78
N ALA A 216 -12.63 4.18 -0.50
CA ALA A 216 -13.32 3.53 -1.61
C ALA A 216 -13.15 2.01 -1.59
N SER A 217 -11.97 1.50 -1.20
CA SER A 217 -11.67 0.06 -1.18
C SER A 217 -12.58 -0.71 -0.22
N ALA A 218 -13.03 -0.09 0.86
CA ALA A 218 -13.95 -0.70 1.82
C ALA A 218 -15.31 -1.06 1.20
N SER A 219 -15.77 -0.30 0.20
CA SER A 219 -17.02 -0.57 -0.52
C SER A 219 -16.90 -1.65 -1.59
N GLY A 220 -15.71 -2.21 -1.81
CA GLY A 220 -15.48 -3.19 -2.88
C GLY A 220 -16.39 -4.43 -2.73
N TYR A 221 -16.55 -4.94 -1.51
CA TYR A 221 -17.40 -6.13 -1.25
C TYR A 221 -18.87 -5.83 -1.54
N GLY A 222 -19.39 -4.70 -1.05
CA GLY A 222 -20.76 -4.27 -1.33
C GLY A 222 -20.98 -4.01 -2.81
N LEU A 223 -19.97 -3.50 -3.53
CA LEU A 223 -20.04 -3.31 -4.97
C LEU A 223 -20.13 -4.64 -5.72
N MET A 224 -19.38 -5.67 -5.31
CA MET A 224 -19.49 -7.02 -5.89
C MET A 224 -20.89 -7.58 -5.67
N ALA A 225 -21.44 -7.46 -4.46
CA ALA A 225 -22.78 -7.88 -4.14
C ALA A 225 -23.84 -7.14 -4.98
N ALA A 226 -23.69 -5.82 -5.18
CA ALA A 226 -24.60 -5.02 -6.02
C ALA A 226 -24.57 -5.43 -7.52
N MET A 227 -23.48 -6.05 -7.96
CA MET A 227 -23.32 -6.60 -9.32
C MET A 227 -23.74 -8.08 -9.42
N GLY A 228 -24.12 -8.73 -8.31
CA GLY A 228 -24.38 -10.18 -8.27
C GLY A 228 -23.15 -11.05 -8.46
N LEU A 229 -21.95 -10.51 -8.20
CA LEU A 229 -20.67 -11.19 -8.36
C LEU A 229 -20.13 -11.71 -7.02
N PRO A 230 -19.44 -12.87 -7.01
CA PRO A 230 -18.81 -13.37 -5.80
C PRO A 230 -17.68 -12.43 -5.32
N PRO A 231 -17.43 -12.34 -4.01
CA PRO A 231 -16.38 -11.48 -3.44
C PRO A 231 -14.98 -11.72 -4.04
N ALA A 232 -14.69 -12.95 -4.47
CA ALA A 232 -13.43 -13.32 -5.12
C ALA A 232 -13.15 -12.53 -6.42
N TRP A 233 -14.18 -11.96 -7.07
CA TRP A 233 -14.03 -11.09 -8.24
C TRP A 233 -13.21 -9.83 -7.94
N LEU A 234 -13.07 -9.43 -6.67
CA LEU A 234 -12.14 -8.38 -6.27
C LEU A 234 -10.69 -8.69 -6.68
N GLY A 235 -10.33 -9.98 -6.83
CA GLY A 235 -9.04 -10.39 -7.39
C GLY A 235 -8.86 -9.92 -8.84
N VAL A 236 -9.89 -10.06 -9.67
CA VAL A 236 -9.88 -9.61 -11.07
C VAL A 236 -9.81 -8.08 -11.15
N VAL A 237 -10.60 -7.39 -10.32
CA VAL A 237 -10.59 -5.92 -10.22
C VAL A 237 -9.21 -5.42 -9.78
N SER A 238 -8.61 -6.06 -8.77
CA SER A 238 -7.27 -5.72 -8.28
C SER A 238 -6.19 -5.96 -9.34
N ALA A 239 -6.28 -7.05 -10.12
CA ALA A 239 -5.38 -7.31 -11.22
C ALA A 239 -5.50 -6.25 -12.33
N ALA A 240 -6.72 -5.84 -12.69
CA ALA A 240 -6.95 -4.76 -13.65
C ALA A 240 -6.36 -3.43 -13.15
N GLN A 241 -6.52 -3.10 -11.87
CA GLN A 241 -5.89 -1.94 -11.25
C GLN A 241 -4.35 -2.05 -11.28
N GLY A 242 -3.81 -3.22 -10.95
CA GLY A 242 -2.36 -3.49 -11.02
C GLY A 242 -1.79 -3.26 -12.41
N ALA A 243 -2.48 -3.71 -13.47
CA ALA A 243 -2.07 -3.47 -14.84
C ALA A 243 -1.98 -1.97 -15.17
N GLY A 244 -2.98 -1.18 -14.74
CA GLY A 244 -2.94 0.28 -14.84
C GLY A 244 -1.76 0.89 -14.09
N SER A 245 -1.45 0.39 -12.89
CA SER A 245 -0.34 0.88 -12.06
C SER A 245 1.03 0.64 -12.70
N VAL A 246 1.22 -0.51 -13.35
CA VAL A 246 2.45 -0.81 -14.10
C VAL A 246 2.65 0.19 -15.24
N VAL A 247 1.61 0.43 -16.04
CA VAL A 247 1.65 1.41 -17.14
C VAL A 247 1.94 2.81 -16.61
N SER A 248 1.28 3.20 -15.52
CA SER A 248 1.51 4.49 -14.85
C SER A 248 2.96 4.65 -14.41
N GLY A 249 3.54 3.63 -13.78
CA GLY A 249 4.93 3.63 -13.32
C GLY A 249 5.93 3.87 -14.44
N VAL A 250 5.74 3.20 -15.59
CA VAL A 250 6.59 3.36 -16.79
C VAL A 250 6.45 4.77 -17.38
N CYS A 251 5.24 5.31 -17.44
CA CYS A 251 4.96 6.61 -18.05
C CYS A 251 5.25 7.81 -17.14
N ALA A 252 5.31 7.60 -15.81
CA ALA A 252 5.37 8.68 -14.82
C ALA A 252 6.55 9.63 -15.03
N GLY A 253 7.74 9.12 -15.33
CA GLY A 253 8.94 9.95 -15.58
C GLY A 253 8.76 10.88 -16.78
N GLY A 254 8.24 10.37 -17.90
CA GLY A 254 7.96 11.15 -19.10
C GLY A 254 6.86 12.20 -18.88
N LEU A 255 5.79 11.81 -18.19
CA LEU A 255 4.70 12.74 -17.83
C LEU A 255 5.19 13.85 -16.91
N LEU A 256 5.99 13.51 -15.88
CA LEU A 256 6.56 14.49 -14.96
C LEU A 256 7.48 15.48 -15.68
N GLY A 257 8.28 15.02 -16.63
CA GLY A 257 9.15 15.87 -17.46
C GLY A 257 8.37 16.83 -18.36
N ARG A 258 7.28 16.37 -18.98
CA ARG A 258 6.48 17.17 -19.94
C ARG A 258 5.46 18.08 -19.27
N LEU A 259 4.73 17.60 -18.28
CA LEU A 259 3.61 18.32 -17.66
C LEU A 259 4.04 19.10 -16.40
N GLY A 260 5.12 18.66 -15.78
CA GLY A 260 5.58 19.14 -14.48
C GLY A 260 4.76 18.61 -13.30
N PRO A 261 5.25 18.80 -12.05
CA PRO A 261 4.76 18.08 -10.87
C PRO A 261 3.25 18.25 -10.60
N SER A 262 2.77 19.49 -10.59
CA SER A 262 1.37 19.77 -10.23
C SER A 262 0.36 19.23 -11.24
N ARG A 263 0.67 19.30 -12.56
CA ARG A 263 -0.23 18.76 -13.59
C ARG A 263 -0.23 17.25 -13.60
N THR A 264 0.92 16.61 -13.38
CA THR A 264 1.02 15.15 -13.28
C THR A 264 0.21 14.64 -12.09
N THR A 265 0.31 15.31 -10.93
CA THR A 265 -0.50 14.99 -9.75
C THR A 265 -2.00 15.19 -10.02
N ALA A 266 -2.39 16.32 -10.64
CA ALA A 266 -3.79 16.60 -10.99
C ALA A 266 -4.35 15.58 -11.99
N LEU A 267 -3.58 15.19 -12.99
CA LEU A 267 -3.94 14.12 -13.94
C LEU A 267 -4.17 12.80 -13.21
N GLY A 268 -3.29 12.43 -12.29
CA GLY A 268 -3.45 11.21 -11.51
C GLY A 268 -4.74 11.19 -10.69
N LEU A 269 -5.03 12.27 -9.98
CA LEU A 269 -6.28 12.42 -9.24
C LEU A 269 -7.51 12.42 -10.13
N ALA A 270 -7.45 13.04 -11.31
CA ALA A 270 -8.56 13.06 -12.28
C ALA A 270 -8.83 11.66 -12.87
N LEU A 271 -7.78 10.92 -13.23
CA LEU A 271 -7.92 9.52 -13.68
C LEU A 271 -8.51 8.63 -12.59
N TRP A 272 -8.04 8.78 -11.35
CA TRP A 272 -8.59 8.05 -10.22
C TRP A 272 -10.05 8.40 -9.97
N ALA A 273 -10.42 9.68 -10.02
CA ALA A 273 -11.80 10.14 -9.89
C ALA A 273 -12.72 9.56 -10.99
N ALA A 274 -12.26 9.56 -12.24
CA ALA A 274 -12.98 8.94 -13.35
C ALA A 274 -13.17 7.43 -13.13
N GLY A 275 -12.14 6.73 -12.66
CA GLY A 275 -12.22 5.32 -12.32
C GLY A 275 -13.21 5.04 -11.20
N ALA A 276 -13.17 5.81 -10.12
CA ALA A 276 -14.13 5.70 -9.02
C ALA A 276 -15.57 5.99 -9.46
N THR A 277 -15.78 6.95 -10.37
CA THR A 277 -17.09 7.19 -10.97
C THR A 277 -17.58 5.99 -11.78
N LEU A 278 -16.72 5.32 -12.54
CA LEU A 278 -17.10 4.09 -13.26
C LEU A 278 -17.47 2.95 -12.31
N HIS A 279 -16.78 2.81 -11.18
CA HIS A 279 -17.15 1.83 -10.14
C HIS A 279 -18.56 2.10 -9.60
N SER A 280 -18.97 3.36 -9.46
CA SER A 280 -20.31 3.70 -8.94
C SER A 280 -21.46 3.27 -9.85
N LEU A 281 -21.19 2.96 -11.13
CA LEU A 281 -22.21 2.43 -12.04
C LEU A 281 -22.66 0.99 -11.70
N ALA A 282 -21.89 0.30 -10.84
CA ALA A 282 -22.11 -1.08 -10.44
C ALA A 282 -22.36 -2.03 -11.63
N HIS A 283 -21.56 -1.88 -12.67
CA HIS A 283 -21.59 -2.71 -13.87
C HIS A 283 -20.21 -3.38 -14.06
N PRO A 284 -20.13 -4.70 -14.32
CA PRO A 284 -18.86 -5.44 -14.36
C PRO A 284 -17.81 -4.84 -15.30
N ALA A 285 -18.18 -4.54 -16.55
CA ALA A 285 -17.26 -3.97 -17.53
C ALA A 285 -16.80 -2.55 -17.13
N ALA A 286 -17.73 -1.71 -16.63
CA ALA A 286 -17.39 -0.37 -16.14
C ALA A 286 -16.45 -0.44 -14.94
N SER A 287 -16.64 -1.41 -14.05
CA SER A 287 -15.78 -1.62 -12.90
C SER A 287 -14.36 -2.04 -13.31
N LEU A 288 -14.19 -2.89 -14.30
CA LEU A 288 -12.87 -3.26 -14.82
C LEU A 288 -12.14 -2.07 -15.46
N VAL A 289 -12.83 -1.29 -16.31
CA VAL A 289 -12.27 -0.07 -16.88
C VAL A 289 -11.94 0.94 -15.78
N GLY A 290 -12.83 1.08 -14.79
CA GLY A 290 -12.63 1.93 -13.61
C GLY A 290 -11.38 1.52 -12.82
N ALA A 291 -11.17 0.22 -12.62
CA ALA A 291 -9.98 -0.31 -11.95
C ALA A 291 -8.69 0.05 -12.69
N VAL A 292 -8.65 -0.11 -14.02
CA VAL A 292 -7.50 0.32 -14.83
C VAL A 292 -7.24 1.82 -14.68
N LEU A 293 -8.27 2.66 -14.73
CA LEU A 293 -8.12 4.11 -14.54
C LEU A 293 -7.64 4.47 -13.13
N CYS A 294 -8.16 3.79 -12.09
CA CYS A 294 -7.67 3.94 -10.72
C CYS A 294 -6.17 3.56 -10.62
N GLY A 295 -5.78 2.46 -11.29
CA GLY A 295 -4.40 2.02 -11.37
C GLY A 295 -3.49 3.01 -12.12
N LEU A 296 -3.95 3.57 -13.22
CA LEU A 296 -3.24 4.62 -13.95
C LEU A 296 -3.09 5.90 -13.12
N GLY A 297 -4.11 6.24 -12.32
CA GLY A 297 -4.19 7.49 -11.59
C GLY A 297 -3.38 7.51 -10.28
N LEU A 298 -3.52 6.49 -9.44
CA LEU A 298 -3.02 6.49 -8.07
C LEU A 298 -1.49 6.60 -7.93
N PRO A 299 -0.64 5.95 -8.75
CA PRO A 299 0.81 6.07 -8.63
C PRO A 299 1.35 7.46 -8.99
N LEU A 300 0.69 8.23 -9.87
CA LEU A 300 1.21 9.52 -10.33
C LEU A 300 1.41 10.54 -9.20
N PRO A 301 0.45 10.79 -8.28
CA PRO A 301 0.67 11.64 -7.11
C PRO A 301 1.83 11.16 -6.23
N LEU A 302 1.92 9.84 -5.99
CA LEU A 302 2.93 9.24 -5.12
C LEU A 302 4.34 9.40 -5.69
N ILE A 303 4.53 9.03 -6.96
CA ILE A 303 5.82 9.13 -7.65
C ILE A 303 6.25 10.60 -7.75
N THR A 304 5.32 11.49 -8.08
CA THR A 304 5.58 12.93 -8.18
C THR A 304 6.02 13.52 -6.84
N ALA A 305 5.29 13.21 -5.75
CA ALA A 305 5.61 13.71 -4.42
C ALA A 305 6.98 13.19 -3.95
N ALA A 306 7.26 11.89 -4.11
CA ALA A 306 8.54 11.29 -3.74
C ALA A 306 9.70 11.94 -4.52
N THR A 307 9.54 12.11 -5.84
CA THR A 307 10.55 12.71 -6.71
C THR A 307 10.85 14.17 -6.33
N GLU A 308 9.81 14.96 -6.05
CA GLU A 308 9.99 16.37 -5.67
C GLU A 308 10.61 16.54 -4.28
N VAL A 309 10.32 15.64 -3.35
CA VAL A 309 10.99 15.59 -2.04
C VAL A 309 12.47 15.26 -2.22
N GLN A 310 12.79 14.26 -3.03
CA GLN A 310 14.20 13.87 -3.29
C GLN A 310 14.99 14.98 -3.97
N LYS A 311 14.39 15.72 -4.93
CA LYS A 311 15.05 16.82 -5.64
C LYS A 311 15.30 18.04 -4.78
N ARG A 312 14.44 18.32 -3.79
CA ARG A 312 14.48 19.59 -3.04
C ARG A 312 14.98 19.45 -1.61
N ALA A 313 15.05 18.25 -1.07
CA ALA A 313 15.58 18.02 0.27
C ALA A 313 17.11 18.18 0.27
N PRO A 314 17.69 18.95 1.22
CA PRO A 314 19.12 18.99 1.39
C PRO A 314 19.71 17.60 1.64
N ALA A 315 20.89 17.29 1.09
CA ALA A 315 21.49 15.96 1.13
C ALA A 315 21.57 15.38 2.57
N HIS A 316 21.91 16.22 3.55
CA HIS A 316 22.03 15.81 4.97
C HIS A 316 20.67 15.54 5.66
N LEU A 317 19.55 15.96 5.05
CA LEU A 317 18.18 15.75 5.56
C LEU A 317 17.33 14.81 4.69
N LEU A 318 17.87 14.33 3.57
CA LEU A 318 17.14 13.56 2.56
C LEU A 318 16.43 12.34 3.16
N GLY A 319 17.11 11.54 3.95
CA GLY A 319 16.52 10.35 4.58
C GLY A 319 15.34 10.69 5.50
N ARG A 320 15.47 11.76 6.30
CA ARG A 320 14.40 12.21 7.21
C ARG A 320 13.21 12.82 6.44
N ALA A 321 13.49 13.60 5.41
CA ALA A 321 12.45 14.20 4.57
C ALA A 321 11.66 13.11 3.83
N THR A 322 12.33 12.10 3.28
CA THR A 322 11.71 10.96 2.62
C THR A 322 10.87 10.11 3.58
N ALA A 323 11.39 9.79 4.77
CA ALA A 323 10.65 9.05 5.78
C ALA A 323 9.37 9.79 6.22
N THR A 324 9.49 11.11 6.47
CA THR A 324 8.32 11.94 6.83
C THR A 324 7.31 12.01 5.68
N ALA A 325 7.78 12.17 4.44
CA ALA A 325 6.91 12.19 3.28
C ALA A 325 6.17 10.85 3.11
N ASN A 326 6.87 9.72 3.25
CA ASN A 326 6.26 8.39 3.18
C ASN A 326 5.17 8.20 4.24
N THR A 327 5.44 8.58 5.49
CA THR A 327 4.42 8.52 6.54
C THR A 327 3.18 9.36 6.17
N LEU A 328 3.38 10.60 5.70
CA LEU A 328 2.26 11.48 5.33
C LEU A 328 1.51 11.03 4.07
N MET A 329 2.16 10.28 3.17
CA MET A 329 1.52 9.71 1.99
C MET A 329 0.74 8.43 2.30
N PHE A 330 1.30 7.52 3.09
CA PHE A 330 0.74 6.19 3.27
C PHE A 330 -0.09 6.00 4.54
N ALA A 331 0.23 6.66 5.66
CA ALA A 331 -0.57 6.55 6.89
C ALA A 331 -2.05 6.95 6.72
N PRO A 332 -2.42 7.95 5.88
CA PRO A 332 -3.82 8.27 5.62
C PRO A 332 -4.63 7.13 5.01
N THR A 333 -3.99 6.11 4.40
CA THR A 333 -4.68 4.90 3.90
C THR A 333 -5.41 4.18 5.02
N ALA A 334 -4.77 4.00 6.17
CA ALA A 334 -5.39 3.34 7.32
C ALA A 334 -6.61 4.12 7.81
N LEU A 335 -6.50 5.46 7.90
CA LEU A 335 -7.63 6.31 8.28
C LEU A 335 -8.78 6.22 7.27
N GLY A 336 -8.43 6.22 5.96
CA GLY A 336 -9.41 6.06 4.89
C GLY A 336 -10.12 4.71 4.95
N GLN A 337 -9.40 3.63 5.18
CA GLN A 337 -9.98 2.30 5.30
C GLN A 337 -10.89 2.17 6.53
N GLY A 338 -10.47 2.70 7.67
CA GLY A 338 -11.29 2.73 8.87
C GLY A 338 -12.57 3.55 8.67
N ALA A 339 -12.46 4.74 8.09
CA ALA A 339 -13.62 5.57 7.74
C ALA A 339 -14.54 4.85 6.72
N GLY A 340 -13.96 4.22 5.70
CA GLY A 340 -14.71 3.46 4.71
C GLY A 340 -15.47 2.28 5.32
N ALA A 341 -14.83 1.52 6.21
CA ALA A 341 -15.46 0.40 6.91
C ALA A 341 -16.63 0.85 7.80
N ALA A 342 -16.53 2.02 8.42
CA ALA A 342 -17.64 2.62 9.20
C ALA A 342 -18.77 3.12 8.28
N LEU A 343 -18.43 3.70 7.12
CA LEU A 343 -19.41 4.25 6.19
C LEU A 343 -20.16 3.19 5.39
N VAL A 344 -19.58 2.01 5.20
CA VAL A 344 -20.18 0.94 4.38
C VAL A 344 -21.51 0.42 4.94
N THR A 345 -21.75 0.61 6.25
CA THR A 345 -23.04 0.27 6.89
C THR A 345 -24.10 1.36 6.73
N ALA A 346 -23.67 2.60 6.48
CA ALA A 346 -24.55 3.77 6.42
C ALA A 346 -24.81 4.27 4.98
N LEU A 347 -23.90 3.98 4.06
CA LEU A 347 -23.94 4.47 2.69
C LEU A 347 -23.99 3.32 1.67
N ASP A 348 -24.78 3.50 0.62
CA ASP A 348 -24.71 2.64 -0.56
C ASP A 348 -23.27 2.66 -1.14
N PRO A 349 -22.71 1.51 -1.54
CA PRO A 349 -21.38 1.43 -2.15
C PRO A 349 -21.17 2.40 -3.33
N ARG A 350 -22.22 2.61 -4.15
CA ARG A 350 -22.19 3.56 -5.27
C ARG A 350 -22.01 4.99 -4.80
N ALA A 351 -22.74 5.39 -3.76
CA ALA A 351 -22.64 6.72 -3.16
C ALA A 351 -21.23 6.94 -2.55
N GLN A 352 -20.67 5.92 -1.93
CA GLN A 352 -19.31 6.00 -1.36
C GLN A 352 -18.24 6.17 -2.45
N TYR A 353 -18.34 5.46 -3.58
CA TYR A 353 -17.45 5.68 -4.73
C TYR A 353 -17.64 7.08 -5.34
N LEU A 354 -18.87 7.56 -5.50
CA LEU A 354 -19.16 8.90 -6.03
C LEU A 354 -18.61 10.01 -5.12
N THR A 355 -18.79 9.91 -3.81
CA THR A 355 -18.29 10.91 -2.87
C THR A 355 -16.77 10.98 -2.90
N THR A 356 -16.09 9.84 -2.93
CA THR A 356 -14.62 9.81 -3.04
C THR A 356 -14.15 10.34 -4.39
N ALA A 357 -14.87 10.04 -5.49
CA ALA A 357 -14.58 10.57 -6.82
C ALA A 357 -14.69 12.10 -6.87
N LEU A 358 -15.76 12.67 -6.30
CA LEU A 358 -15.96 14.13 -6.21
C LEU A 358 -14.84 14.81 -5.41
N LEU A 359 -14.45 14.24 -4.27
CA LEU A 359 -13.35 14.76 -3.47
C LEU A 359 -12.00 14.70 -4.21
N ALA A 360 -11.74 13.64 -4.96
CA ALA A 360 -10.54 13.55 -5.79
C ALA A 360 -10.56 14.55 -6.96
N ALA A 361 -11.71 14.72 -7.61
CA ALA A 361 -11.87 15.69 -8.69
C ALA A 361 -11.68 17.13 -8.20
N THR A 362 -12.23 17.49 -7.04
CA THR A 362 -12.01 18.81 -6.42
C THR A 362 -10.55 19.04 -6.06
N ALA A 363 -9.85 18.03 -5.52
CA ALA A 363 -8.42 18.10 -5.25
C ALA A 363 -7.59 18.26 -6.55
N ALA A 364 -7.97 17.58 -7.63
CA ALA A 364 -7.34 17.75 -8.94
C ALA A 364 -7.50 19.18 -9.47
N LEU A 365 -8.71 19.73 -9.39
CA LEU A 365 -9.03 21.10 -9.83
C LEU A 365 -8.27 22.16 -9.02
N THR A 366 -8.23 22.03 -7.70
CA THR A 366 -7.49 22.99 -6.84
C THR A 366 -5.99 23.00 -7.14
N LEU A 367 -5.39 21.84 -7.42
CA LEU A 367 -3.99 21.74 -7.85
C LEU A 367 -3.76 22.33 -9.24
N HIS A 368 -4.74 22.17 -10.15
CA HIS A 368 -4.65 22.72 -11.50
C HIS A 368 -4.78 24.25 -11.51
N LEU A 369 -5.74 24.80 -10.77
CA LEU A 369 -6.06 26.23 -10.73
C LEU A 369 -5.10 27.02 -9.83
N GLY A 370 -4.63 26.46 -8.73
CA GLY A 370 -3.74 27.15 -7.77
C GLY A 370 -2.38 27.58 -8.33
N ARG A 371 -2.06 27.24 -9.58
CA ARG A 371 -0.90 27.76 -10.33
C ARG A 371 -1.08 29.16 -10.88
N ARG A 372 -2.32 29.61 -11.12
CA ARG A 372 -2.56 30.93 -11.74
C ARG A 372 -2.20 32.07 -10.79
N THR A 373 -2.31 31.84 -9.48
CA THR A 373 -2.03 32.87 -8.46
C THR A 373 -0.55 33.00 -8.09
N TRP A 374 0.32 32.09 -8.50
CA TRP A 374 1.75 32.08 -8.10
C TRP A 374 2.72 32.56 -9.19
N ARG A 375 2.26 32.78 -10.42
CA ARG A 375 3.07 33.39 -11.49
C ARG A 375 3.06 34.92 -11.45
N GLY A 376 2.34 35.51 -10.51
CA GLY A 376 2.17 36.95 -10.36
C GLY A 376 2.83 37.58 -9.11
N ARG A 377 3.76 36.85 -8.45
CA ARG A 377 4.59 37.44 -7.38
C ARG A 377 6.04 37.09 -7.55
#